data_23e144cf70cd2d3edbc72d3f678b6111
#
_entry.id   23e144cf70cd2d3edbc72d3f678b6111
#
_cell.length_a   1.000
_cell.length_b   1.000
_cell.length_c   1.000
_cell.angle_alpha   90.00
_cell.angle_beta   90.00
_cell.angle_gamma   90.00
#
_symmetry.space_group_name_H-M   'P 1'
#
loop_
_entity.id
_entity.type
_entity.pdbx_description
1 polymer ?
#
loop_
_entity_poly.entity_id
_entity_poly.type
_entity_poly.pdbx_seq_one_letter_code
_entity_poly.pdbx_strand_id
1 'polypeptide(L)'
;NIINYTLTDADGRFQLSSSSLKDRTITVFYMGYRKKTIPVLISRPLTIELEQEAVLLKEVQIRPGRVWGRQDTLKYDLTRFTSSKDRNVSDVLKKLPGINVEENGTIKYNGKVISNLYVEGMDVSGGRYNQINNNLKADAVQAAEIIEGHQPIKSLRGKTFTDDVALNLKLKPEVRSKWIYTVMAGGGYGEKALYDASFNALQLSRNRQTVYTYKANNTGRNLFSDQQKLASGNSFDRVTDSNLPIFFLLLEPAMPLSQNR
;
A
#
# COMPACT_ATOMS: atom_id res chain seq x y z
N ASN A 1 -37.32 -18.40 -19.61
CA ASN A 1 -37.68 -19.49 -18.69
C ASN A 1 -37.37 -20.84 -19.35
N ILE A 2 -36.60 -21.70 -18.64
CA ILE A 2 -36.39 -23.10 -19.06
C ILE A 2 -37.67 -23.86 -18.72
N ILE A 3 -38.20 -24.56 -19.72
CA ILE A 3 -39.47 -25.29 -19.57
C ILE A 3 -39.21 -26.76 -19.28
N ASN A 4 -38.23 -27.35 -19.94
CA ASN A 4 -37.78 -28.70 -19.72
C ASN A 4 -36.30 -28.87 -20.12
N TYR A 5 -35.64 -29.91 -19.61
CA TYR A 5 -34.26 -30.24 -19.94
C TYR A 5 -34.06 -31.74 -19.96
N THR A 6 -33.05 -32.22 -20.67
CA THR A 6 -32.62 -33.60 -20.69
C THR A 6 -31.08 -33.66 -20.87
N LEU A 7 -30.51 -34.79 -20.57
CA LEU A 7 -29.09 -35.09 -20.84
C LEU A 7 -29.01 -36.07 -22.02
N THR A 8 -27.92 -36.03 -22.77
CA THR A 8 -27.65 -37.02 -23.81
C THR A 8 -27.12 -38.31 -23.18
N ASP A 9 -27.41 -39.46 -23.83
CA ASP A 9 -26.76 -40.73 -23.49
C ASP A 9 -25.30 -40.80 -24.02
N ALA A 10 -24.66 -41.95 -23.86
CA ALA A 10 -23.26 -42.15 -24.30
C ALA A 10 -23.10 -42.04 -25.84
N ASP A 11 -24.18 -42.28 -26.61
CA ASP A 11 -24.20 -42.17 -28.08
C ASP A 11 -24.58 -40.76 -28.55
N GLY A 12 -24.79 -39.82 -27.61
CA GLY A 12 -25.21 -38.45 -27.91
C GLY A 12 -26.69 -38.31 -28.22
N ARG A 13 -27.49 -39.32 -27.97
CA ARG A 13 -28.96 -39.29 -28.22
C ARG A 13 -29.69 -38.62 -27.04
N PHE A 14 -30.71 -37.88 -27.36
CA PHE A 14 -31.57 -37.23 -26.34
C PHE A 14 -33.04 -37.35 -26.70
N GLN A 15 -33.88 -37.34 -25.71
CA GLN A 15 -35.32 -37.27 -25.85
C GLN A 15 -35.86 -36.15 -24.96
N LEU A 16 -36.64 -35.25 -25.55
CA LEU A 16 -37.24 -34.14 -24.84
C LEU A 16 -38.73 -34.08 -25.13
N SER A 17 -39.57 -34.16 -24.12
CA SER A 17 -41.02 -34.05 -24.23
C SER A 17 -41.49 -32.67 -23.79
N SER A 18 -42.41 -32.10 -24.54
CA SER A 18 -43.03 -30.83 -24.19
C SER A 18 -44.49 -30.80 -24.61
N SER A 19 -45.35 -30.19 -23.83
CA SER A 19 -46.79 -30.05 -24.11
C SER A 19 -47.09 -29.12 -25.29
N SER A 20 -46.18 -28.26 -25.69
CA SER A 20 -46.29 -27.39 -26.87
C SER A 20 -44.91 -27.10 -27.43
N LEU A 21 -44.74 -27.40 -28.74
CA LEU A 21 -43.48 -27.19 -29.46
C LEU A 21 -43.48 -25.94 -30.34
N LYS A 22 -44.59 -25.23 -30.41
CA LYS A 22 -44.74 -24.06 -31.28
C LYS A 22 -43.86 -22.89 -30.77
N ASP A 23 -43.04 -22.32 -31.64
CA ASP A 23 -42.17 -21.20 -31.34
C ASP A 23 -41.14 -21.46 -30.22
N ARG A 24 -40.67 -22.71 -30.07
CA ARG A 24 -39.68 -23.12 -29.07
C ARG A 24 -38.30 -23.23 -29.68
N THR A 25 -37.30 -23.00 -28.80
CA THR A 25 -35.89 -23.20 -29.14
C THR A 25 -35.29 -24.24 -28.22
N ILE A 26 -34.38 -25.04 -28.75
CA ILE A 26 -33.51 -25.94 -27.97
C ILE A 26 -32.15 -25.29 -27.87
N THR A 27 -31.65 -25.20 -26.67
CA THR A 27 -30.27 -24.77 -26.40
C THR A 27 -29.45 -25.96 -25.96
N VAL A 28 -28.42 -26.25 -26.70
CA VAL A 28 -27.48 -27.33 -26.40
C VAL A 28 -26.18 -26.72 -25.92
N PHE A 29 -25.64 -27.32 -24.89
CA PHE A 29 -24.38 -26.86 -24.28
C PHE A 29 -23.60 -28.07 -23.79
N TYR A 30 -22.29 -28.06 -24.06
CA TYR A 30 -21.32 -29.02 -23.52
C TYR A 30 -20.01 -28.31 -23.20
N MET A 31 -19.32 -28.77 -22.17
CA MET A 31 -18.04 -28.17 -21.75
C MET A 31 -17.01 -28.29 -22.88
N GLY A 32 -16.35 -27.18 -23.24
CA GLY A 32 -15.41 -27.13 -24.35
C GLY A 32 -16.02 -26.93 -25.73
N TYR A 33 -17.33 -26.72 -25.81
CA TYR A 33 -18.05 -26.47 -27.06
C TYR A 33 -18.87 -25.18 -26.97
N ARG A 34 -19.05 -24.52 -28.13
CA ARG A 34 -19.86 -23.32 -28.22
C ARG A 34 -21.34 -23.66 -28.01
N LYS A 35 -21.98 -22.93 -27.12
CA LYS A 35 -23.39 -23.03 -26.89
C LYS A 35 -24.19 -22.76 -28.17
N LYS A 36 -25.07 -23.67 -28.57
CA LYS A 36 -25.87 -23.55 -29.80
C LYS A 36 -27.37 -23.53 -29.46
N THR A 37 -28.07 -22.55 -30.02
CA THR A 37 -29.52 -22.43 -29.87
C THR A 37 -30.18 -22.54 -31.23
N ILE A 38 -31.13 -23.47 -31.38
CA ILE A 38 -31.83 -23.76 -32.63
C ILE A 38 -33.33 -23.79 -32.41
N PRO A 39 -34.14 -23.39 -33.41
CA PRO A 39 -35.58 -23.55 -33.34
C PRO A 39 -35.98 -25.02 -33.47
N VAL A 40 -37.05 -25.43 -32.82
CA VAL A 40 -37.58 -26.80 -32.90
C VAL A 40 -38.41 -26.95 -34.15
N LEU A 41 -37.96 -27.83 -35.07
CA LEU A 41 -38.71 -28.23 -36.27
C LEU A 41 -39.27 -29.64 -36.07
N ILE A 42 -40.58 -29.77 -36.09
CA ILE A 42 -41.35 -30.97 -35.65
C ILE A 42 -41.23 -32.16 -36.64
N SER A 43 -40.65 -31.97 -37.80
CA SER A 43 -40.82 -32.91 -38.93
C SER A 43 -39.67 -33.88 -39.18
N ARG A 44 -38.57 -33.84 -38.42
CA ARG A 44 -37.37 -34.69 -38.71
C ARG A 44 -36.58 -34.99 -37.39
N PRO A 45 -35.85 -36.13 -37.37
CA PRO A 45 -34.84 -36.33 -36.34
C PRO A 45 -33.88 -35.15 -36.37
N LEU A 46 -33.62 -34.56 -35.23
CA LEU A 46 -32.79 -33.38 -35.08
C LEU A 46 -31.34 -33.80 -34.74
N THR A 47 -30.41 -33.54 -35.65
CA THR A 47 -28.98 -33.70 -35.39
C THR A 47 -28.37 -32.34 -35.18
N ILE A 48 -27.64 -32.19 -34.06
CA ILE A 48 -27.02 -30.93 -33.64
C ILE A 48 -25.53 -31.11 -33.52
N GLU A 49 -24.81 -30.50 -34.42
CA GLU A 49 -23.35 -30.47 -34.39
C GLU A 49 -22.87 -29.27 -33.54
N LEU A 50 -22.01 -29.50 -32.58
CA LEU A 50 -21.39 -28.48 -31.76
C LEU A 50 -19.97 -28.19 -32.25
N GLU A 51 -19.66 -26.91 -32.32
CA GLU A 51 -18.29 -26.43 -32.66
C GLU A 51 -17.45 -26.42 -31.38
N GLN A 52 -16.27 -27.03 -31.48
CA GLN A 52 -15.31 -27.00 -30.38
C GLN A 52 -14.83 -25.56 -30.14
N GLU A 53 -14.99 -25.07 -28.93
CA GLU A 53 -14.53 -23.76 -28.50
C GLU A 53 -13.50 -23.95 -27.41
N ALA A 54 -12.27 -23.55 -27.69
CA ALA A 54 -11.22 -23.52 -26.67
C ALA A 54 -11.69 -22.55 -25.57
N VAL A 55 -12.02 -23.08 -24.40
CA VAL A 55 -12.25 -22.25 -23.23
C VAL A 55 -10.91 -21.67 -22.83
N LEU A 56 -10.62 -20.46 -23.32
CA LEU A 56 -9.55 -19.65 -22.76
C LEU A 56 -9.94 -19.39 -21.31
N LEU A 57 -9.37 -20.17 -20.40
CA LEU A 57 -9.44 -19.86 -18.99
C LEU A 57 -8.88 -18.45 -18.84
N LYS A 58 -9.72 -17.51 -18.43
CA LYS A 58 -9.26 -16.19 -18.05
C LYS A 58 -8.13 -16.42 -17.07
N GLU A 59 -6.97 -15.87 -17.38
CA GLU A 59 -5.82 -15.86 -16.48
C GLU A 59 -6.32 -15.48 -15.08
N VAL A 60 -6.23 -16.40 -14.15
CA VAL A 60 -6.54 -16.10 -12.75
C VAL A 60 -5.42 -15.21 -12.27
N GLN A 61 -5.62 -13.91 -12.39
CA GLN A 61 -4.75 -12.95 -11.74
C GLN A 61 -4.90 -13.15 -10.23
N ILE A 62 -3.98 -13.91 -9.65
CA ILE A 62 -3.84 -14.02 -8.21
C ILE A 62 -3.38 -12.64 -7.74
N ARG A 63 -4.34 -11.79 -7.36
CA ARG A 63 -4.01 -10.53 -6.69
C ARG A 63 -3.45 -10.91 -5.33
N PRO A 64 -2.23 -10.50 -5.00
CA PRO A 64 -1.68 -10.74 -3.69
C PRO A 64 -2.68 -10.27 -2.62
N GLY A 65 -2.73 -10.98 -1.50
CA GLY A 65 -3.55 -10.58 -0.35
C GLY A 65 -3.21 -9.17 0.13
N ARG A 66 -3.96 -8.64 1.09
CA ARG A 66 -3.65 -7.34 1.71
C ARG A 66 -2.27 -7.34 2.38
N VAL A 67 -1.84 -8.52 2.83
CA VAL A 67 -0.59 -8.76 3.53
C VAL A 67 0.02 -10.04 2.97
N TRP A 68 1.29 -10.01 2.64
CA TRP A 68 2.06 -11.19 2.21
C TRP A 68 3.50 -11.08 2.68
N GLY A 69 4.15 -12.20 2.94
CA GLY A 69 5.53 -12.25 3.42
C GLY A 69 6.38 -13.23 2.63
N ARG A 70 7.67 -13.00 2.64
CA ARG A 70 8.68 -13.91 2.11
C ARG A 70 9.93 -13.81 2.98
N GLN A 71 10.32 -14.93 3.59
CA GLN A 71 11.46 -14.98 4.53
C GLN A 71 11.28 -13.98 5.70
N ASP A 72 12.15 -12.99 5.82
CA ASP A 72 12.25 -11.98 6.87
C ASP A 72 11.48 -10.67 6.57
N THR A 73 10.75 -10.64 5.45
CA THR A 73 10.07 -9.41 5.01
C THR A 73 8.57 -9.64 4.88
N LEU A 74 7.79 -8.87 5.63
CA LEU A 74 6.33 -8.81 5.52
C LEU A 74 5.91 -7.56 4.75
N LYS A 75 5.04 -7.73 3.74
CA LYS A 75 4.58 -6.65 2.88
C LYS A 75 3.09 -6.38 3.06
N TYR A 76 2.75 -5.11 3.18
CA TYR A 76 1.39 -4.61 3.24
C TYR A 76 1.08 -3.79 1.97
N ASP A 77 0.00 -4.12 1.29
CA ASP A 77 -0.55 -3.29 0.21
C ASP A 77 -1.35 -2.13 0.81
N LEU A 78 -0.72 -0.97 0.94
CA LEU A 78 -1.33 0.19 1.59
C LEU A 78 -2.54 0.73 0.84
N THR A 79 -2.64 0.48 -0.46
CA THR A 79 -3.80 0.92 -1.25
C THR A 79 -5.12 0.33 -0.75
N ARG A 80 -5.06 -0.82 -0.07
CA ARG A 80 -6.23 -1.51 0.49
C ARG A 80 -6.56 -1.10 1.93
N PHE A 81 -5.66 -0.40 2.59
CA PHE A 81 -5.84 0.12 3.95
C PHE A 81 -6.14 1.62 3.96
N THR A 82 -5.78 2.33 2.88
CA THR A 82 -6.00 3.76 2.75
C THR A 82 -7.48 4.08 2.50
N SER A 83 -7.98 5.08 3.21
CA SER A 83 -9.31 5.65 3.05
C SER A 83 -9.22 7.16 2.72
N SER A 84 -10.32 7.75 2.25
CA SER A 84 -10.39 9.19 1.96
C SER A 84 -10.19 10.10 3.18
N LYS A 85 -10.26 9.54 4.39
CA LYS A 85 -10.06 10.26 5.65
C LYS A 85 -8.58 10.35 6.04
N ASP A 86 -7.72 9.52 5.45
CA ASP A 86 -6.31 9.47 5.78
C ASP A 86 -5.57 10.61 5.10
N ARG A 87 -4.89 11.42 5.88
CA ARG A 87 -4.13 12.59 5.38
C ARG A 87 -2.69 12.22 5.08
N ASN A 88 -2.08 11.49 5.99
CA ASN A 88 -0.66 11.15 5.93
C ASN A 88 -0.43 9.64 6.12
N VAL A 89 0.79 9.22 5.88
CA VAL A 89 1.14 7.79 5.97
C VAL A 89 0.98 7.24 7.38
N SER A 90 1.15 8.06 8.42
CA SER A 90 0.94 7.67 9.81
C SER A 90 -0.49 7.16 10.06
N ASP A 91 -1.50 7.82 9.44
CA ASP A 91 -2.90 7.41 9.58
C ASP A 91 -3.15 6.01 9.00
N VAL A 92 -2.48 5.68 7.90
CA VAL A 92 -2.58 4.35 7.27
C VAL A 92 -1.81 3.31 8.07
N LEU A 93 -0.61 3.64 8.57
CA LEU A 93 0.20 2.73 9.37
C LEU A 93 -0.51 2.26 10.63
N LYS A 94 -1.28 3.14 11.30
CA LYS A 94 -2.11 2.79 12.47
C LYS A 94 -3.14 1.68 12.22
N LYS A 95 -3.50 1.44 10.95
CA LYS A 95 -4.50 0.43 10.56
C LYS A 95 -3.88 -0.92 10.20
N LEU A 96 -2.55 -1.00 10.14
CA LEU A 96 -1.87 -2.22 9.74
C LEU A 96 -1.78 -3.21 10.90
N PRO A 97 -2.08 -4.48 10.68
CA PRO A 97 -1.93 -5.51 11.69
C PRO A 97 -0.48 -5.57 12.22
N GLY A 98 -0.33 -5.62 13.54
CA GLY A 98 0.98 -5.69 14.20
C GLY A 98 1.72 -4.35 14.30
N ILE A 99 1.26 -3.30 13.64
CA ILE A 99 1.85 -1.96 13.73
C ILE A 99 1.08 -1.11 14.72
N ASN A 100 1.81 -0.46 15.60
CA ASN A 100 1.30 0.56 16.52
C ASN A 100 2.09 1.84 16.32
N VAL A 101 1.40 2.97 16.19
CA VAL A 101 2.01 4.31 16.12
C VAL A 101 1.56 5.09 17.33
N GLU A 102 2.49 5.38 18.22
CA GLU A 102 2.26 6.13 19.45
C GLU A 102 1.99 7.61 19.15
N GLU A 103 1.49 8.34 20.15
CA GLU A 103 1.18 9.78 20.02
C GLU A 103 2.42 10.63 19.69
N ASN A 104 3.56 10.27 20.23
CA ASN A 104 4.85 10.90 19.93
C ASN A 104 5.38 10.56 18.52
N GLY A 105 4.67 9.67 17.79
CA GLY A 105 5.02 9.19 16.45
C GLY A 105 5.96 7.98 16.41
N THR A 106 6.33 7.41 17.56
CA THR A 106 7.11 6.18 17.60
C THR A 106 6.32 5.04 16.95
N ILE A 107 6.92 4.36 15.99
CA ILE A 107 6.32 3.20 15.33
C ILE A 107 6.86 1.93 15.98
N LYS A 108 5.94 1.04 16.35
CA LYS A 108 6.26 -0.28 16.89
C LYS A 108 5.66 -1.35 16.00
N TYR A 109 6.39 -2.44 15.81
CA TYR A 109 5.90 -3.65 15.18
C TYR A 109 5.98 -4.81 16.18
N ASN A 110 4.85 -5.44 16.47
CA ASN A 110 4.71 -6.50 17.49
C ASN A 110 5.38 -6.12 18.83
N GLY A 111 5.22 -4.85 19.25
CA GLY A 111 5.79 -4.32 20.49
C GLY A 111 7.24 -3.83 20.38
N LYS A 112 7.98 -4.15 19.31
CA LYS A 112 9.36 -3.69 19.09
C LYS A 112 9.35 -2.35 18.37
N VAL A 113 10.12 -1.37 18.86
CA VAL A 113 10.31 -0.07 18.18
C VAL A 113 11.10 -0.30 16.90
N ILE A 114 10.66 0.30 15.79
CA ILE A 114 11.43 0.23 14.54
C ILE A 114 12.77 0.98 14.68
N SER A 115 13.84 0.35 14.24
CA SER A 115 15.18 0.94 14.27
C SER A 115 15.40 1.94 13.14
N ASN A 116 14.84 1.68 11.97
CA ASN A 116 15.00 2.52 10.79
C ASN A 116 13.71 2.64 9.99
N LEU A 117 13.45 3.83 9.44
CA LEU A 117 12.46 4.06 8.41
C LEU A 117 13.17 4.35 7.09
N TYR A 118 12.88 3.53 6.10
CA TYR A 118 13.34 3.72 4.73
C TYR A 118 12.20 4.19 3.83
N VAL A 119 12.52 5.01 2.84
CA VAL A 119 11.64 5.31 1.71
C VAL A 119 12.36 4.95 0.43
N GLU A 120 11.78 4.08 -0.40
CA GLU A 120 12.42 3.51 -1.58
C GLU A 120 13.79 2.85 -1.29
N GLY A 121 13.97 2.35 -0.07
CA GLY A 121 15.20 1.70 0.37
C GLY A 121 16.29 2.64 0.88
N MET A 122 16.02 3.91 1.08
CA MET A 122 16.97 4.91 1.58
C MET A 122 16.51 5.45 2.94
N ASP A 123 17.43 5.57 3.89
CA ASP A 123 17.16 6.22 5.17
C ASP A 123 17.19 7.75 4.96
N VAL A 124 16.00 8.36 5.03
CA VAL A 124 15.80 9.79 4.79
C VAL A 124 16.01 10.61 6.05
N SER A 125 15.81 10.00 7.19
CA SER A 125 15.53 10.74 8.42
C SER A 125 16.59 10.55 9.50
N GLY A 126 17.52 9.61 9.32
CA GLY A 126 18.52 9.27 10.37
C GLY A 126 17.85 8.97 11.72
N GLY A 127 16.66 8.33 11.69
CA GLY A 127 15.85 8.02 12.86
C GLY A 127 14.83 9.09 13.26
N ARG A 128 14.74 10.22 12.55
CA ARG A 128 13.73 11.29 12.79
C ARG A 128 12.53 11.13 11.90
N TYR A 129 11.98 9.94 11.82
CA TYR A 129 10.99 9.55 10.80
C TYR A 129 9.62 10.21 10.96
N ASN A 130 9.35 10.94 12.04
CA ASN A 130 8.10 11.70 12.18
C ASN A 130 7.92 12.76 11.10
N GLN A 131 9.01 13.34 10.61
CA GLN A 131 8.93 14.28 9.49
C GLN A 131 8.34 13.62 8.24
N ILE A 132 8.69 12.37 7.99
CA ILE A 132 8.16 11.61 6.87
C ILE A 132 6.73 11.18 7.15
N ASN A 133 6.48 10.58 8.32
CA ASN A 133 5.15 10.06 8.69
C ASN A 133 4.06 11.12 8.62
N ASN A 134 4.36 12.33 9.06
CA ASN A 134 3.38 13.42 9.17
C ASN A 134 3.24 14.23 7.88
N ASN A 135 4.23 14.20 6.99
CA ASN A 135 4.25 15.03 5.79
C ASN A 135 4.13 14.25 4.47
N LEU A 136 4.35 12.93 4.50
CA LEU A 136 4.13 12.09 3.34
C LEU A 136 2.64 11.74 3.27
N LYS A 137 1.99 12.11 2.16
CA LYS A 137 0.56 11.87 1.94
C LYS A 137 0.25 10.37 1.92
N ALA A 138 -0.89 9.99 2.49
CA ALA A 138 -1.37 8.60 2.53
C ALA A 138 -1.48 7.98 1.14
N ASP A 139 -1.95 8.75 0.17
CA ASP A 139 -2.15 8.31 -1.21
C ASP A 139 -0.85 8.21 -2.03
N ALA A 140 0.25 8.75 -1.53
CA ALA A 140 1.56 8.69 -2.18
C ALA A 140 2.23 7.31 -2.05
N VAL A 141 1.84 6.49 -1.06
CA VAL A 141 2.49 5.24 -0.74
C VAL A 141 1.70 4.06 -1.29
N GLN A 142 2.41 3.13 -1.94
CA GLN A 142 1.83 1.91 -2.50
C GLN A 142 1.90 0.75 -1.52
N ALA A 143 3.05 0.57 -0.86
CA ALA A 143 3.27 -0.55 0.04
C ALA A 143 4.18 -0.18 1.22
N ALA A 144 4.02 -0.91 2.32
CA ALA A 144 4.93 -0.92 3.45
C ALA A 144 5.55 -2.31 3.60
N GLU A 145 6.86 -2.36 3.80
CA GLU A 145 7.62 -3.58 4.00
C GLU A 145 8.23 -3.55 5.40
N ILE A 146 7.85 -4.51 6.24
CA ILE A 146 8.50 -4.74 7.54
C ILE A 146 9.63 -5.73 7.31
N ILE A 147 10.81 -5.38 7.77
CA ILE A 147 12.04 -6.20 7.66
C ILE A 147 12.44 -6.57 9.08
N GLU A 148 12.25 -7.84 9.44
CA GLU A 148 12.67 -8.40 10.72
C GLU A 148 14.15 -8.80 10.67
N GLY A 149 14.84 -8.81 11.82
CA GLY A 149 16.27 -9.10 11.87
C GLY A 149 17.10 -8.10 11.07
N HIS A 150 16.67 -6.83 11.03
CA HIS A 150 17.28 -5.81 10.20
C HIS A 150 18.70 -5.49 10.65
N GLN A 151 19.65 -5.63 9.71
CA GLN A 151 21.04 -5.21 9.92
C GLN A 151 21.40 -4.09 8.93
N PRO A 152 21.59 -2.84 9.43
CA PRO A 152 21.91 -1.70 8.57
C PRO A 152 23.30 -1.82 7.92
N ILE A 153 24.23 -2.52 8.57
CA ILE A 153 25.60 -2.70 8.10
C ILE A 153 25.67 -3.92 7.19
N LYS A 154 25.93 -3.69 5.90
CA LYS A 154 25.96 -4.74 4.87
C LYS A 154 26.88 -5.93 5.18
N SER A 155 28.09 -5.64 5.69
CA SER A 155 29.09 -6.66 5.98
C SER A 155 28.71 -7.60 7.14
N LEU A 156 27.73 -7.21 7.96
CA LEU A 156 27.24 -7.97 9.12
C LEU A 156 25.95 -8.75 8.82
N ARG A 157 25.30 -8.52 7.67
CA ARG A 157 24.08 -9.25 7.28
C ARG A 157 24.37 -10.74 7.16
N GLY A 158 23.49 -11.54 7.79
CA GLY A 158 23.63 -12.99 7.83
C GLY A 158 24.78 -13.51 8.72
N LYS A 159 25.58 -12.61 9.30
CA LYS A 159 26.66 -12.99 10.22
C LYS A 159 26.34 -12.69 11.68
N THR A 160 25.52 -11.69 11.91
CA THR A 160 25.11 -11.27 13.25
C THR A 160 23.59 -11.33 13.34
N PHE A 161 23.08 -12.01 14.35
CA PHE A 161 21.66 -12.00 14.65
C PHE A 161 21.31 -10.65 15.29
N THR A 162 20.27 -10.00 14.79
CA THR A 162 19.69 -8.81 15.40
C THR A 162 18.18 -8.96 15.51
N ASP A 163 17.63 -8.41 16.56
CA ASP A 163 16.21 -8.36 16.81
C ASP A 163 15.56 -7.07 16.26
N ASP A 164 16.35 -6.26 15.57
CA ASP A 164 15.93 -4.98 15.03
C ASP A 164 14.91 -5.15 13.92
N VAL A 165 13.95 -4.23 13.89
CA VAL A 165 12.92 -4.19 12.86
C VAL A 165 13.04 -2.88 12.10
N ALA A 166 13.00 -2.94 10.79
CA ALA A 166 12.94 -1.74 9.93
C ALA A 166 11.63 -1.70 9.14
N LEU A 167 11.21 -0.49 8.83
CA LEU A 167 10.06 -0.22 7.97
C LEU A 167 10.53 0.44 6.68
N ASN A 168 10.15 -0.11 5.52
CA ASN A 168 10.44 0.48 4.22
C ASN A 168 9.15 0.84 3.49
N LEU A 169 8.99 2.10 3.12
CA LEU A 169 7.86 2.60 2.37
C LEU A 169 8.16 2.60 0.87
N LYS A 170 7.29 2.02 0.08
CA LYS A 170 7.34 2.06 -1.38
C LYS A 170 6.36 3.08 -1.91
N LEU A 171 6.86 4.03 -2.69
CA LEU A 171 6.05 5.07 -3.29
C LEU A 171 5.36 4.57 -4.56
N LYS A 172 4.20 5.14 -4.85
CA LYS A 172 3.58 4.96 -6.16
C LYS A 172 4.46 5.55 -7.26
N PRO A 173 4.52 4.92 -8.46
CA PRO A 173 5.37 5.39 -9.56
C PRO A 173 5.13 6.87 -9.91
N GLU A 174 3.87 7.32 -9.82
CA GLU A 174 3.47 8.68 -10.19
C GLU A 174 4.03 9.75 -9.24
N VAL A 175 4.39 9.37 -8.02
CA VAL A 175 4.85 10.29 -6.97
C VAL A 175 6.37 10.34 -6.88
N ARG A 176 7.04 9.30 -7.36
CA ARG A 176 8.51 9.22 -7.31
C ARG A 176 9.15 10.42 -8.00
N SER A 177 10.14 11.00 -7.34
CA SER A 177 10.90 12.18 -7.80
C SER A 177 10.09 13.47 -7.93
N LYS A 178 8.80 13.47 -7.60
CA LYS A 178 8.00 14.69 -7.55
C LYS A 178 8.13 15.37 -6.20
N TRP A 179 7.94 16.67 -6.20
CA TRP A 179 7.86 17.45 -4.98
C TRP A 179 6.50 17.26 -4.32
N ILE A 180 6.50 16.99 -3.04
CA ILE A 180 5.33 16.93 -2.17
C ILE A 180 5.42 18.10 -1.20
N TYR A 181 4.40 18.94 -1.20
CA TYR A 181 4.34 20.12 -0.34
C TYR A 181 3.24 19.95 0.70
N THR A 182 3.55 20.34 1.93
CA THR A 182 2.59 20.45 3.02
C THR A 182 2.73 21.83 3.64
N VAL A 183 1.64 22.58 3.64
CA VAL A 183 1.58 23.94 4.21
C VAL A 183 0.51 23.96 5.29
N MET A 184 0.86 24.43 6.46
CA MET A 184 -0.09 24.71 7.54
C MET A 184 0.09 26.16 7.99
N ALA A 185 -1.02 26.86 8.14
CA ALA A 185 -1.04 28.21 8.68
C ALA A 185 -2.23 28.34 9.63
N GLY A 186 -1.99 28.82 10.82
CA GLY A 186 -2.98 29.10 11.82
C GLY A 186 -2.78 30.51 12.38
N GLY A 187 -3.87 31.18 12.69
CA GLY A 187 -3.86 32.48 13.36
C GLY A 187 -4.92 32.56 14.43
N GLY A 188 -4.66 33.32 15.46
CA GLY A 188 -5.58 33.56 16.55
C GLY A 188 -5.32 34.90 17.20
N TYR A 189 -6.22 35.30 18.09
CA TYR A 189 -6.09 36.52 18.88
C TYR A 189 -6.41 36.23 20.34
N GLY A 190 -5.49 36.64 21.22
CA GLY A 190 -5.68 36.61 22.67
C GLY A 190 -5.25 37.96 23.25
N GLU A 191 -4.36 38.00 24.20
CA GLU A 191 -3.72 39.25 24.68
C GLU A 191 -2.87 39.89 23.55
N LYS A 192 -2.40 39.11 22.61
CA LYS A 192 -1.66 39.49 21.41
C LYS A 192 -2.04 38.61 20.22
N ALA A 193 -1.69 39.02 19.01
CA ALA A 193 -1.86 38.21 17.84
C ALA A 193 -1.01 36.94 17.93
N LEU A 194 -1.63 35.79 17.70
CA LEU A 194 -1.00 34.46 17.71
C LEU A 194 -0.89 33.95 16.28
N TYR A 195 0.21 33.29 15.98
CA TYR A 195 0.42 32.62 14.71
C TYR A 195 1.12 31.26 14.88
N ASP A 196 0.85 30.35 13.97
CA ASP A 196 1.54 29.07 13.81
C ASP A 196 1.61 28.76 12.32
N ALA A 197 2.80 28.65 11.79
CA ALA A 197 3.05 28.37 10.37
C ALA A 197 4.07 27.26 10.20
N SER A 198 3.80 26.37 9.26
CA SER A 198 4.76 25.37 8.82
C SER A 198 4.70 25.13 7.32
N PHE A 199 5.86 24.93 6.73
CA PHE A 199 6.05 24.56 5.35
C PHE A 199 7.00 23.37 5.30
N ASN A 200 6.58 22.29 4.63
CA ASN A 200 7.41 21.14 4.38
C ASN A 200 7.41 20.84 2.89
N ALA A 201 8.59 20.55 2.33
CA ALA A 201 8.74 20.11 0.97
C ALA A 201 9.62 18.85 0.94
N LEU A 202 9.09 17.79 0.35
CA LEU A 202 9.71 16.49 0.25
C LEU A 202 9.92 16.15 -1.23
N GLN A 203 11.12 15.73 -1.60
CA GLN A 203 11.39 15.09 -2.88
C GLN A 203 12.06 13.75 -2.64
N LEU A 204 11.37 12.67 -2.93
CA LEU A 204 11.76 11.32 -2.61
C LEU A 204 11.95 10.51 -3.89
N SER A 205 13.18 10.07 -4.14
CA SER A 205 13.53 9.20 -5.26
C SER A 205 14.46 8.09 -4.79
N ARG A 206 14.79 7.14 -5.68
CA ARG A 206 15.72 6.05 -5.35
C ARG A 206 17.15 6.52 -5.05
N ASN A 207 17.59 7.59 -5.69
CA ASN A 207 18.99 8.02 -5.67
C ASN A 207 19.18 9.35 -4.96
N ARG A 208 18.11 10.09 -4.71
CA ARG A 208 18.16 11.40 -4.09
C ARG A 208 16.91 11.64 -3.27
N GLN A 209 17.12 12.08 -2.06
CA GLN A 209 16.05 12.49 -1.16
C GLN A 209 16.35 13.84 -0.58
N THR A 210 15.37 14.72 -0.57
CA THR A 210 15.52 16.09 -0.11
C THR A 210 14.31 16.43 0.76
N VAL A 211 14.58 16.98 1.93
CA VAL A 211 13.56 17.42 2.88
C VAL A 211 13.85 18.86 3.25
N TYR A 212 12.88 19.74 3.00
CA TYR A 212 12.90 21.12 3.49
C TYR A 212 11.80 21.28 4.51
N THR A 213 12.12 21.81 5.68
CA THR A 213 11.16 22.11 6.71
C THR A 213 11.37 23.52 7.21
N TYR A 214 10.32 24.33 7.22
CA TYR A 214 10.27 25.63 7.85
C TYR A 214 9.10 25.66 8.84
N LYS A 215 9.36 26.11 10.07
CA LYS A 215 8.34 26.24 11.11
C LYS A 215 8.56 27.51 11.90
N ALA A 216 7.47 28.18 12.22
CA ALA A 216 7.47 29.36 13.07
C ALA A 216 6.15 29.43 13.84
N ASN A 217 6.19 29.74 15.13
CA ASN A 217 5.03 30.06 15.93
C ASN A 217 5.36 30.97 17.10
N ASN A 218 4.35 31.60 17.66
CA ASN A 218 4.41 32.30 18.93
C ASN A 218 3.39 31.77 19.96
N THR A 219 2.85 30.55 19.70
CA THR A 219 1.84 29.89 20.53
C THR A 219 2.44 29.08 21.67
N GLY A 220 3.78 28.95 21.74
CA GLY A 220 4.49 28.08 22.69
C GLY A 220 4.50 26.61 22.30
N ARG A 221 3.99 26.22 21.12
CA ARG A 221 4.07 24.83 20.63
C ARG A 221 5.52 24.48 20.30
N ASN A 222 5.97 23.30 20.73
CA ASN A 222 7.31 22.83 20.43
C ASN A 222 7.47 22.57 18.93
N LEU A 223 8.36 23.32 18.26
CA LEU A 223 8.66 23.23 16.85
C LEU A 223 9.47 21.98 16.48
N PHE A 224 10.10 21.34 17.45
CA PHE A 224 11.01 20.21 17.26
C PHE A 224 10.38 18.84 17.52
N SER A 225 9.09 18.79 17.89
CA SER A 225 8.43 17.55 18.28
C SER A 225 8.52 16.43 17.23
N ASP A 226 8.52 16.77 15.96
CA ASP A 226 8.66 15.81 14.85
C ASP A 226 10.10 15.59 14.38
N GLN A 227 11.07 16.30 14.97
CA GLN A 227 12.49 16.13 14.69
C GLN A 227 13.21 15.25 15.74
N GLN A 228 12.47 14.77 16.73
CA GLN A 228 13.03 13.86 17.72
C GLN A 228 13.48 12.56 17.05
N LYS A 229 14.66 12.10 17.44
CA LYS A 229 15.17 10.80 17.02
C LYS A 229 14.39 9.71 17.76
N LEU A 230 13.54 8.99 17.06
CA LEU A 230 12.66 7.97 17.60
C LEU A 230 13.23 6.56 17.46
N ALA A 231 14.20 6.40 16.58
CA ALA A 231 14.91 5.16 16.36
C ALA A 231 15.94 4.96 17.45
N SER A 232 15.88 3.82 18.13
CA SER A 232 16.83 3.41 19.18
C SER A 232 16.81 4.29 20.45
N GLY A 233 16.31 3.72 21.51
CA GLY A 233 16.00 4.23 22.84
C GLY A 233 16.99 5.06 23.65
N ASN A 234 18.00 5.69 23.05
CA ASN A 234 18.95 6.52 23.76
C ASN A 234 19.41 7.70 22.90
N SER A 235 18.71 8.81 22.98
CA SER A 235 19.37 10.10 22.83
C SER A 235 18.45 11.24 23.32
N PHE A 236 18.82 11.77 24.46
CA PHE A 236 18.40 13.07 24.93
C PHE A 236 19.13 14.15 24.10
N ASP A 237 18.62 14.50 22.94
CA ASP A 237 18.91 15.81 22.37
C ASP A 237 17.84 16.78 22.93
N ARG A 238 18.12 17.37 24.09
CA ARG A 238 17.43 18.57 24.54
C ARG A 238 17.78 19.68 23.56
N VAL A 239 16.94 19.88 22.57
CA VAL A 239 16.97 21.13 21.83
C VAL A 239 16.22 22.15 22.69
N THR A 240 16.94 23.16 23.16
CA THR A 240 16.41 24.25 23.94
C THR A 240 15.32 25.00 23.18
N ASP A 241 14.24 25.30 23.89
CA ASP A 241 13.16 26.16 23.42
C ASP A 241 13.70 27.49 22.86
N SER A 242 13.73 27.62 21.57
CA SER A 242 13.95 28.90 20.92
C SER A 242 12.77 29.20 19.99
N ASN A 243 12.09 30.30 20.23
CA ASN A 243 11.02 30.85 19.38
C ASN A 243 11.55 31.42 18.04
N LEU A 244 12.74 31.04 17.65
CA LEU A 244 13.35 31.47 16.39
C LEU A 244 12.88 30.62 15.23
N PRO A 245 12.63 31.20 14.04
CA PRO A 245 12.33 30.44 12.84
C PRO A 245 13.52 29.55 12.48
N ILE A 246 13.25 28.28 12.19
CA ILE A 246 14.28 27.29 11.96
C ILE A 246 14.26 26.85 10.51
N PHE A 247 15.41 26.99 9.86
CA PHE A 247 15.68 26.45 8.55
C PHE A 247 16.50 25.17 8.69
N PHE A 248 15.96 24.04 8.23
CA PHE A 248 16.73 22.82 8.09
C PHE A 248 16.84 22.43 6.62
N LEU A 249 18.07 22.39 6.15
CA LEU A 249 18.44 21.80 4.87
C LEU A 249 19.09 20.46 5.16
N LEU A 250 18.33 19.37 5.13
CA LEU A 250 18.89 18.02 5.19
C LEU A 250 19.30 17.61 3.76
N LEU A 251 20.52 17.90 3.40
CA LEU A 251 21.21 17.38 2.22
C LEU A 251 22.14 16.26 2.68
N GLU A 252 21.61 15.10 3.02
CA GLU A 252 22.44 13.92 3.23
C GLU A 252 22.44 13.05 1.97
N PRO A 253 23.62 12.58 1.51
CA PRO A 253 23.69 11.51 0.54
C PRO A 253 23.16 10.25 1.24
N ALA A 254 21.94 9.86 0.91
CA ALA A 254 21.30 8.72 1.53
C ALA A 254 22.06 7.43 1.17
N MET A 255 22.36 6.62 2.18
CA MET A 255 22.96 5.30 1.96
C MET A 255 21.92 4.34 1.41
N PRO A 256 22.10 3.77 0.21
CA PRO A 256 21.15 2.83 -0.34
C PRO A 256 21.14 1.51 0.43
N LEU A 257 19.94 0.95 0.64
CA LEU A 257 19.79 -0.46 0.98
C LEU A 257 20.45 -1.30 -0.12
N SER A 258 21.33 -2.23 0.24
CA SER A 258 21.88 -3.15 -0.75
C SER A 258 20.77 -3.99 -1.35
N GLN A 259 20.55 -3.86 -2.63
CA GLN A 259 19.77 -4.84 -3.36
C GLN A 259 20.60 -6.13 -3.46
N ASN A 260 20.05 -7.23 -2.93
CA ASN A 260 20.51 -8.56 -3.30
C ASN A 260 20.05 -8.82 -4.73
N ARG A 261 20.97 -9.14 -5.58
CA ARG A 261 20.74 -9.96 -6.77
C ARG A 261 20.66 -11.39 -6.35
#